data_04684c37719b62f6682cc494953dfe99
#
_entry.id   04684c37719b62f6682cc494953dfe99
#
_cell.length_a   1.000
_cell.length_b   1.000
_cell.length_c   1.000
_cell.angle_alpha   90.00
_cell.angle_beta   90.00
_cell.angle_gamma   90.00
#
_symmetry.space_group_name_H-M   'P 1'
#
loop_
_entity.id
_entity.type
_entity.pdbx_description
1 polymer ?
#
loop_
_entity_poly.entity_id
_entity_poly.type
_entity_poly.pdbx_seq_one_letter_code
_entity_poly.pdbx_strand_id
1 'polypeptide(L)' 'MGSDSDLKTLKPAVDILKQFGIETEVCILSAHRTPIEMVEYAKNVDSNKIKIIIAGAGGAAHLPGMLASLTC' A
#
# COMPACT_ATOMS: atom_id res chain seq x y z
N MET A 1 0.42 3.51 -0.54
CA MET A 1 -0.16 4.79 -1.03
C MET A 1 0.57 5.27 -2.26
N GLY A 2 -0.10 6.01 -3.11
CA GLY A 2 0.46 6.45 -4.39
C GLY A 2 1.40 7.65 -4.31
N SER A 3 1.34 8.43 -3.25
CA SER A 3 2.22 9.57 -3.03
C SER A 3 2.26 9.91 -1.55
N ASP A 4 3.24 10.71 -1.14
CA ASP A 4 3.35 11.14 0.26
C ASP A 4 2.20 12.06 0.68
N SER A 5 1.52 12.72 -0.26
CA SER A 5 0.33 13.52 0.05
C SER A 5 -0.84 12.65 0.55
N ASP A 6 -0.87 11.37 0.21
CA ASP A 6 -1.90 10.45 0.68
C ASP A 6 -1.70 10.04 2.14
N LEU A 7 -0.51 10.24 2.69
CA LEU A 7 -0.22 9.89 4.07
C LEU A 7 -1.13 10.61 5.05
N LYS A 8 -1.45 11.87 4.78
CA LYS A 8 -2.35 12.66 5.62
C LYS A 8 -3.71 11.99 5.78
N THR A 9 -4.20 11.36 4.72
CA THR A 9 -5.48 10.65 4.73
C THR A 9 -5.38 9.28 5.38
N LEU A 10 -4.26 8.58 5.17
CA LEU A 10 -4.07 7.21 5.66
C LEU A 10 -3.45 7.14 7.06
N LYS A 11 -2.85 8.22 7.55
CA LYS A 11 -2.21 8.24 8.86
C LYS A 11 -3.13 7.81 10.01
N PRO A 12 -4.41 8.21 10.06
CA PRO A 12 -5.29 7.71 11.12
C PRO A 12 -5.39 6.18 11.17
N ALA A 13 -5.37 5.50 10.02
CA ALA A 13 -5.37 4.04 9.98
C ALA A 13 -4.08 3.47 10.55
N VAL A 14 -2.94 4.08 10.22
CA VAL A 14 -1.64 3.67 10.77
C VAL A 14 -1.62 3.81 12.29
N ASP A 15 -2.12 4.92 12.79
CA ASP A 15 -2.15 5.20 14.23
C ASP A 15 -3.03 4.19 14.98
N ILE A 16 -4.20 3.84 14.43
CA ILE A 16 -5.08 2.84 15.01
C ILE A 16 -4.43 1.46 15.04
N LEU A 17 -3.77 1.07 13.96
CA LEU A 17 -3.07 -0.21 13.91
C LEU A 17 -1.96 -0.29 14.95
N LYS A 18 -1.24 0.80 15.17
CA LYS A 18 -0.22 0.86 16.22
C LYS A 18 -0.81 0.73 17.61
N GLN A 19 -1.98 1.32 17.86
CA GLN A 19 -2.68 1.19 19.14
C GLN A 19 -3.03 -0.26 19.45
N PHE A 20 -3.35 -1.05 18.43
CA PHE A 20 -3.65 -2.47 18.58
C PHE A 20 -2.42 -3.37 18.59
N GLY A 21 -1.22 -2.79 18.54
CA GLY A 21 0.01 -3.57 18.53
C GLY A 21 0.27 -4.30 17.23
N ILE A 22 -0.34 -3.86 16.14
CA ILE A 22 -0.17 -4.48 14.82
C ILE A 22 1.02 -3.83 14.11
N GLU A 23 1.96 -4.67 13.69
CA GLU A 23 3.11 -4.23 12.91
C GLU A 23 2.67 -3.75 11.53
N THR A 24 3.13 -2.56 11.13
CA THR A 24 2.75 -1.98 9.84
C THR A 24 3.97 -1.59 9.03
N GLU A 25 3.85 -1.70 7.72
CA GLU A 25 4.84 -1.23 6.75
C GLU A 25 4.17 -0.18 5.87
N VAL A 26 4.74 1.01 5.80
CA VAL A 26 4.19 2.13 5.02
C VAL A 26 5.08 2.37 3.81
N CYS A 27 4.50 2.28 2.61
CA CYS A 27 5.23 2.43 1.36
C CYS A 27 4.55 3.43 0.44
N ILE A 28 5.34 4.17 -0.31
CA ILE A 28 4.86 5.06 -1.38
C ILE A 28 5.18 4.39 -2.71
N LEU A 29 4.13 3.93 -3.39
CA LEU A 29 4.23 3.25 -4.68
C LEU A 29 3.15 3.80 -5.61
N SER A 30 3.52 4.10 -6.84
CA SER A 30 2.58 4.63 -7.82
C SER A 30 2.45 3.69 -9.01
N ALA A 31 1.20 3.38 -9.39
CA ALA A 31 0.96 2.59 -10.59
C ALA A 31 1.42 3.30 -11.86
N HIS A 32 1.46 4.63 -11.85
CA HIS A 32 1.85 5.44 -13.01
C HIS A 32 3.30 5.92 -12.95
N ARG A 33 3.81 6.30 -11.77
CA ARG A 33 5.16 6.86 -11.60
C ARG A 33 6.23 5.82 -11.29
N THR A 34 5.88 4.78 -10.53
CA THR A 34 6.81 3.71 -10.16
C THR A 34 6.19 2.34 -10.38
N PRO A 35 5.76 2.01 -11.62
CA PRO A 35 5.04 0.76 -11.87
C PRO A 35 5.89 -0.49 -11.62
N ILE A 36 7.18 -0.47 -11.92
CA ILE A 36 8.05 -1.63 -11.72
C ILE A 36 8.20 -1.92 -10.23
N GLU A 37 8.45 -0.90 -9.43
CA GLU A 37 8.57 -1.06 -7.97
C GLU A 37 7.26 -1.55 -7.36
N MET A 38 6.13 -1.05 -7.85
CA MET A 38 4.81 -1.48 -7.39
C MET A 38 4.58 -2.97 -7.69
N VAL A 39 4.92 -3.43 -8.89
CA VAL A 39 4.79 -4.84 -9.27
C VAL A 39 5.69 -5.72 -8.42
N GLU A 40 6.95 -5.32 -8.22
CA GLU A 40 7.89 -6.08 -7.39
C GLU A 40 7.41 -6.18 -5.94
N TYR A 41 6.90 -5.09 -5.39
CA TYR A 41 6.34 -5.09 -4.05
C TYR A 41 5.18 -6.08 -3.93
N ALA A 42 4.24 -6.03 -4.89
CA ALA A 42 3.08 -6.92 -4.87
C ALA A 42 3.49 -8.40 -4.95
N LYS A 43 4.48 -8.72 -5.77
CA LYS A 43 4.96 -10.09 -5.91
C LYS A 43 5.64 -10.61 -4.66
N ASN A 44 6.22 -9.74 -3.85
CA ASN A 44 6.96 -10.11 -2.65
C ASN A 44 6.14 -10.04 -1.36
N VAL A 45 4.84 -9.71 -1.46
CA VAL A 45 3.98 -9.56 -0.28
C VAL A 45 3.92 -10.85 0.54
N ASP A 46 3.74 -11.99 -0.10
CA ASP A 46 3.64 -13.27 0.60
C ASP A 46 4.95 -13.65 1.29
N SER A 47 6.09 -13.42 0.64
CA SER A 47 7.39 -13.74 1.24
C SER A 47 7.73 -12.80 2.41
N ASN A 48 7.17 -11.60 2.45
CA ASN A 48 7.31 -10.68 3.57
C ASN A 48 6.30 -10.93 4.68
N LYS A 49 5.46 -11.96 4.56
CA LYS A 49 4.44 -12.33 5.55
C LYS A 49 3.40 -11.26 5.79
N ILE A 50 3.15 -10.43 4.79
CA ILE A 50 2.09 -9.44 4.83
C ILE A 50 0.77 -10.13 4.50
N LYS A 51 -0.22 -9.99 5.36
CA LYS A 51 -1.52 -10.66 5.21
C LYS A 51 -2.61 -9.74 4.69
N ILE A 52 -2.52 -8.45 4.98
CA ILE A 52 -3.52 -7.47 4.59
C ILE A 52 -2.81 -6.26 4.02
N ILE A 53 -3.32 -5.75 2.91
CA ILE A 53 -2.84 -4.52 2.29
C ILE A 53 -3.95 -3.48 2.33
N ILE A 54 -3.63 -2.29 2.85
CA ILE A 54 -4.49 -1.13 2.75
C ILE A 54 -3.87 -0.20 1.72
N ALA A 55 -4.54 -0.04 0.60
CA ALA A 55 -4.03 0.77 -0.50
C ALA A 55 -4.95 1.97 -0.74
N GLY A 56 -4.35 3.16 -0.80
CA GLY A 56 -5.07 4.39 -1.05
C GLY A 56 -4.36 5.22 -2.09
N ALA A 57 -5.14 5.86 -2.95
CA ALA A 57 -4.62 6.76 -3.96
C ALA A 57 -5.71 7.76 -4.33
N GLY A 58 -5.29 8.96 -4.77
CA GLY A 58 -6.23 9.98 -5.23
C GLY A 58 -6.57 9.83 -6.70
N GLY A 59 -7.58 10.56 -7.14
CA GLY A 59 -7.97 10.61 -8.54
C GLY A 59 -8.45 9.27 -9.07
N ALA A 60 -7.86 8.80 -10.16
CA ALA A 60 -8.25 7.55 -10.80
C ALA A 60 -7.93 6.31 -9.96
N ALA A 61 -7.06 6.44 -8.96
CA ALA A 61 -6.82 5.41 -7.94
C ALA A 61 -6.51 4.02 -8.52
N HIS A 62 -5.60 3.94 -9.48
CA HIS A 62 -5.24 2.67 -10.11
C HIS A 62 -4.40 1.76 -9.22
N LEU A 63 -3.69 2.31 -8.22
CA LEU A 63 -2.82 1.52 -7.34
C LEU A 63 -3.56 0.38 -6.63
N PRO A 64 -4.72 0.59 -6.00
CA PRO A 64 -5.41 -0.51 -5.32
C PRO A 64 -5.77 -1.66 -6.26
N GLY A 65 -6.31 -1.35 -7.43
CA GLY A 65 -6.67 -2.38 -8.41
C GLY A 65 -5.47 -3.15 -8.93
N MET A 66 -4.38 -2.45 -9.22
CA MET A 66 -3.14 -3.08 -9.72
C MET A 66 -2.53 -4.00 -8.65
N LEU A 67 -2.48 -3.56 -7.41
CA LEU A 67 -1.99 -4.41 -6.32
C LEU A 67 -2.87 -5.64 -6.14
N ALA A 68 -4.19 -5.48 -6.16
CA ALA A 68 -5.12 -6.58 -6.01
C ALA A 68 -4.96 -7.63 -7.11
N SER A 69 -4.65 -7.19 -8.34
CA SER A 69 -4.47 -8.10 -9.47
C SER A 69 -3.20 -8.95 -9.37
N LEU A 70 -2.23 -8.54 -8.56
CA LEU A 70 -0.91 -9.17 -8.47
C LEU A 70 -0.72 -9.97 -7.16
N THR A 71 -1.70 -9.95 -6.27
CA THR A 71 -1.63 -10.65 -4.97
C THR A 71 -2.82 -11.59 -4.80
N CYS A 72 -2.70 -12.51 -3.86
CA CYS A 72 -3.79 -13.44 -3.52
C CYS A 72 -4.65 -12.87 -2.40
#